data_2a007912de948b9057a4b74a275d36d4
#
_entry.id   2a007912de948b9057a4b74a275d36d4
#
_cell.length_a   1.000
_cell.length_b   1.000
_cell.length_c   1.000
_cell.angle_alpha   90.00
_cell.angle_beta   90.00
_cell.angle_gamma   90.00
#
_symmetry.space_group_name_H-M   'P 1'
#
loop_
_entity.id
_entity.type
_entity.pdbx_description
1 polymer ?
#
loop_
_entity_poly.entity_id
_entity_poly.type
_entity_poly.pdbx_seq_one_letter_code
_entity_poly.pdbx_strand_id
1 'polypeptide(L)'
;MTPYKLIKIIKVAVNSLLQQKLRSFLSVLGVVCGVMAVIAMIAIGEGAKRETLHQIEQLGTRNIYIKAVSQTKDQMIAAREQRSYGVTLADLGRIKADSDDIEAVAGLKEIRTRLLGADSKLTPQVVASSDNYAELLNISISSGRFIASFDRRYQNLVCVLGHDVAQRLGALGKIGDYLRINGELVKIVGILNRQETTHNHRVPVSIRNYNEMIFVPLETANTLEEIEPAADFAHFDGQPLSEIVIQVTDTSKVMAAATLIKRILEVAHHHAKDYQMVVPLELLRQSQRTQRTLNLVLGTIAAISLLVGGIGIMNIMLATVSERTREIGIRRAVGATRRDIVVQFLAEAVMLTGVGGIIGLLGGLGTVGLFSTMAGWHMAISFWGVVVPLLLSFLTGIFFGLYPAKQASRVDPIVALRHE
;
A
#
# COMPACT_ATOMS: atom_id res chain seq x y z
N MET A 1 -7.34 26.06 39.46
CA MET A 1 -6.97 27.30 38.74
C MET A 1 -8.24 27.94 38.20
N THR A 2 -8.55 29.18 38.56
CA THR A 2 -9.75 29.87 38.07
C THR A 2 -9.58 30.22 36.57
N PRO A 3 -10.62 30.12 35.71
CA PRO A 3 -10.54 30.39 34.27
C PRO A 3 -10.02 31.80 33.97
N TYR A 4 -10.22 32.74 34.84
CA TYR A 4 -9.70 34.10 34.74
C TYR A 4 -8.16 34.17 34.78
N LYS A 5 -7.49 33.33 35.57
CA LYS A 5 -6.01 33.25 35.60
C LYS A 5 -5.45 32.70 34.26
N LEU A 6 -6.15 31.76 33.65
CA LEU A 6 -5.74 31.17 32.37
C LEU A 6 -5.78 32.21 31.22
N ILE A 7 -6.84 32.99 31.11
CA ILE A 7 -6.99 34.06 30.09
C ILE A 7 -5.90 35.12 30.24
N LYS A 8 -5.55 35.49 31.49
CA LYS A 8 -4.49 36.46 31.75
C LYS A 8 -3.11 35.94 31.34
N ILE A 9 -2.84 34.67 31.56
CA ILE A 9 -1.60 33.98 31.17
C ILE A 9 -1.51 33.94 29.62
N ILE A 10 -2.61 33.62 28.93
CA ILE A 10 -2.66 33.61 27.46
C ILE A 10 -2.36 35.00 26.87
N LYS A 11 -2.98 36.05 27.42
CA LYS A 11 -2.78 37.44 26.96
C LYS A 11 -1.34 37.93 27.17
N VAL A 12 -0.70 37.53 28.25
CA VAL A 12 0.71 37.84 28.54
C VAL A 12 1.64 37.07 27.59
N ALA A 13 1.36 35.80 27.33
CA ALA A 13 2.14 34.97 26.40
C ALA A 13 2.11 35.50 24.95
N VAL A 14 0.92 35.93 24.48
CA VAL A 14 0.74 36.54 23.15
C VAL A 14 1.50 37.84 23.01
N ASN A 15 1.45 38.72 24.02
CA ASN A 15 2.18 39.99 24.01
C ASN A 15 3.70 39.79 24.01
N SER A 16 4.24 38.79 24.72
CA SER A 16 5.66 38.45 24.70
C SER A 16 6.15 38.02 23.31
N LEU A 17 5.33 37.24 22.60
CA LEU A 17 5.63 36.79 21.24
C LEU A 17 5.77 37.95 20.24
N LEU A 18 5.01 39.01 20.45
CA LEU A 18 5.00 40.15 19.56
C LEU A 18 6.23 41.08 19.74
N GLN A 19 6.96 40.99 20.85
CA GLN A 19 8.14 41.83 21.11
C GLN A 19 9.42 41.32 20.42
N GLN A 20 9.56 40.01 20.20
CA GLN A 20 10.71 39.40 19.48
C GLN A 20 10.25 38.57 18.27
N LYS A 21 9.59 39.22 17.32
CA LYS A 21 8.87 38.57 16.21
C LYS A 21 9.67 37.54 15.41
N LEU A 22 10.93 37.86 15.05
CA LEU A 22 11.72 36.98 14.18
C LEU A 22 12.17 35.71 14.88
N ARG A 23 12.59 35.81 16.18
CA ARG A 23 13.07 34.68 16.96
C ARG A 23 11.90 33.76 17.36
N SER A 24 10.79 34.34 17.77
CA SER A 24 9.57 33.58 18.10
C SER A 24 9.01 32.87 16.86
N PHE A 25 9.00 33.53 15.72
CA PHE A 25 8.57 32.93 14.45
C PHE A 25 9.43 31.71 14.06
N LEU A 26 10.78 31.86 14.07
CA LEU A 26 11.70 30.77 13.71
C LEU A 26 11.57 29.54 14.64
N SER A 27 11.38 29.77 15.95
CA SER A 27 11.25 28.66 16.89
C SER A 27 9.90 27.96 16.80
N VAL A 28 8.81 28.71 16.66
CA VAL A 28 7.47 28.17 16.42
C VAL A 28 7.43 27.43 15.07
N LEU A 29 8.11 27.99 14.05
CA LEU A 29 8.22 27.36 12.73
C LEU A 29 8.86 25.95 12.82
N GLY A 30 9.90 25.78 13.63
CA GLY A 30 10.51 24.46 13.87
C GLY A 30 9.52 23.45 14.45
N VAL A 31 8.67 23.87 15.39
CA VAL A 31 7.62 22.99 15.95
C VAL A 31 6.53 22.72 14.92
N VAL A 32 6.10 23.75 14.18
CA VAL A 32 5.10 23.62 13.09
C VAL A 32 5.56 22.62 12.04
N CYS A 33 6.80 22.78 11.54
CA CYS A 33 7.38 21.86 10.56
C CYS A 33 7.53 20.45 11.11
N GLY A 34 7.96 20.30 12.36
CA GLY A 34 8.08 19.00 13.02
C GLY A 34 6.74 18.28 13.13
N VAL A 35 5.70 18.96 13.62
CA VAL A 35 4.35 18.41 13.73
C VAL A 35 3.77 18.08 12.35
N MET A 36 3.92 18.98 11.37
CA MET A 36 3.49 18.80 9.99
C MET A 36 4.14 17.55 9.37
N ALA A 37 5.45 17.35 9.55
CA ALA A 37 6.18 16.20 9.07
C ALA A 37 5.67 14.88 9.69
N VAL A 38 5.38 14.86 10.99
CA VAL A 38 4.82 13.66 11.65
C VAL A 38 3.44 13.32 11.09
N ILE A 39 2.57 14.31 10.89
CA ILE A 39 1.23 14.09 10.33
C ILE A 39 1.32 13.55 8.91
N ALA A 40 2.15 14.17 8.05
CA ALA A 40 2.37 13.72 6.69
C ALA A 40 2.91 12.27 6.65
N MET A 41 3.88 11.96 7.51
CA MET A 41 4.45 10.60 7.64
C MET A 41 3.37 9.57 7.97
N ILE A 42 2.54 9.82 9.00
CA ILE A 42 1.50 8.87 9.43
C ILE A 42 0.43 8.72 8.35
N ALA A 43 0.01 9.83 7.71
CA ALA A 43 -1.03 9.81 6.68
C ALA A 43 -0.57 9.08 5.41
N ILE A 44 0.66 9.34 4.93
CA ILE A 44 1.26 8.64 3.79
C ILE A 44 1.44 7.15 4.12
N GLY A 45 1.93 6.86 5.32
CA GLY A 45 2.14 5.49 5.79
C GLY A 45 0.85 4.66 5.82
N GLU A 46 -0.21 5.19 6.39
CA GLU A 46 -1.50 4.50 6.47
C GLU A 46 -2.17 4.39 5.08
N GLY A 47 -2.08 5.43 4.23
CA GLY A 47 -2.60 5.40 2.87
C GLY A 47 -1.91 4.32 2.02
N ALA A 48 -0.58 4.30 2.00
CA ALA A 48 0.19 3.30 1.26
C ALA A 48 -0.06 1.87 1.77
N LYS A 49 -0.23 1.68 3.09
CA LYS A 49 -0.57 0.40 3.68
C LYS A 49 -1.94 -0.10 3.21
N ARG A 50 -2.97 0.75 3.22
CA ARG A 50 -4.31 0.38 2.77
C ARG A 50 -4.34 0.04 1.29
N GLU A 51 -3.67 0.84 0.47
CA GLU A 51 -3.56 0.59 -0.96
C GLU A 51 -2.88 -0.75 -1.26
N THR A 52 -1.75 -1.03 -0.59
CA THR A 52 -1.05 -2.32 -0.75
C THR A 52 -1.90 -3.50 -0.26
N LEU A 53 -2.62 -3.35 0.87
CA LEU A 53 -3.51 -4.38 1.36
C LEU A 53 -4.64 -4.67 0.36
N HIS A 54 -5.29 -3.65 -0.16
CA HIS A 54 -6.37 -3.80 -1.14
C HIS A 54 -5.90 -4.54 -2.40
N GLN A 55 -4.72 -4.20 -2.93
CA GLN A 55 -4.15 -4.87 -4.10
C GLN A 55 -3.80 -6.34 -3.82
N ILE A 56 -3.31 -6.65 -2.61
CA ILE A 56 -2.95 -8.01 -2.23
C ILE A 56 -4.19 -8.85 -1.90
N GLU A 57 -5.23 -8.25 -1.33
CA GLU A 57 -6.51 -8.92 -1.12
C GLU A 57 -7.14 -9.38 -2.44
N GLN A 58 -7.02 -8.60 -3.52
CA GLN A 58 -7.46 -8.99 -4.86
C GLN A 58 -6.69 -10.18 -5.41
N LEU A 59 -5.41 -10.34 -5.07
CA LEU A 59 -4.59 -11.49 -5.47
C LEU A 59 -4.82 -12.71 -4.58
N GLY A 60 -5.36 -12.53 -3.39
CA GLY A 60 -5.48 -13.58 -2.38
C GLY A 60 -4.19 -13.83 -1.60
N THR A 61 -4.26 -13.71 -0.29
CA THR A 61 -3.09 -13.88 0.60
C THR A 61 -2.62 -15.33 0.72
N ARG A 62 -3.46 -16.30 0.32
CA ARG A 62 -3.18 -17.73 0.32
C ARG A 62 -2.72 -18.27 -1.04
N ASN A 63 -2.67 -17.40 -2.05
CA ASN A 63 -2.34 -17.78 -3.41
C ASN A 63 -0.84 -17.64 -3.71
N ILE A 64 -0.33 -18.55 -4.54
CA ILE A 64 1.00 -18.52 -5.14
C ILE A 64 0.81 -18.55 -6.64
N TYR A 65 1.45 -17.63 -7.37
CA TYR A 65 1.37 -17.53 -8.81
C TYR A 65 2.68 -17.95 -9.43
N ILE A 66 2.61 -18.83 -10.44
CA ILE A 66 3.73 -19.21 -11.29
C ILE A 66 3.39 -18.73 -12.69
N LYS A 67 4.16 -17.79 -13.21
CA LYS A 67 3.97 -17.21 -14.54
C LYS A 67 5.09 -17.64 -15.47
N ALA A 68 4.74 -18.04 -16.68
CA ALA A 68 5.73 -18.23 -17.72
C ALA A 68 6.38 -16.89 -18.07
N VAL A 69 7.71 -16.86 -18.20
CA VAL A 69 8.46 -15.67 -18.59
C VAL A 69 8.55 -15.65 -20.12
N SER A 70 8.22 -14.49 -20.71
CA SER A 70 8.47 -14.27 -22.13
C SER A 70 9.98 -14.29 -22.40
N GLN A 71 10.44 -15.32 -23.11
CA GLN A 71 11.85 -15.52 -23.43
C GLN A 71 12.18 -14.96 -24.81
N THR A 72 13.40 -14.45 -24.96
CA THR A 72 13.98 -14.16 -26.30
C THR A 72 14.26 -15.48 -27.02
N LYS A 73 14.42 -15.45 -28.35
CA LYS A 73 14.72 -16.66 -29.15
C LYS A 73 15.94 -17.41 -28.61
N ASP A 74 16.99 -16.68 -28.22
CA ASP A 74 18.23 -17.28 -27.70
C ASP A 74 18.02 -17.93 -26.33
N GLN A 75 17.19 -17.31 -25.46
CA GLN A 75 16.83 -17.87 -24.17
C GLN A 75 15.95 -19.11 -24.31
N MET A 76 15.04 -19.15 -25.29
CA MET A 76 14.24 -20.33 -25.60
C MET A 76 15.11 -21.50 -26.07
N ILE A 77 16.12 -21.25 -26.91
CA ILE A 77 17.06 -22.28 -27.36
C ILE A 77 17.84 -22.82 -26.16
N ALA A 78 18.40 -21.96 -25.33
CA ALA A 78 19.14 -22.37 -24.13
C ALA A 78 18.27 -23.14 -23.12
N ALA A 79 17.00 -22.76 -22.93
CA ALA A 79 16.07 -23.51 -22.07
C ALA A 79 15.75 -24.90 -22.66
N ARG A 80 15.56 -25.00 -23.99
CA ARG A 80 15.34 -26.27 -24.67
C ARG A 80 16.53 -27.22 -24.59
N GLU A 81 17.76 -26.71 -24.68
CA GLU A 81 18.97 -27.49 -24.45
C GLU A 81 19.00 -28.09 -23.04
N GLN A 82 18.46 -27.36 -22.06
CA GLN A 82 18.25 -27.81 -20.67
C GLN A 82 17.00 -28.68 -20.50
N ARG A 83 16.28 -29.02 -21.58
CA ARG A 83 15.02 -29.77 -21.56
C ARG A 83 13.90 -29.07 -20.77
N SER A 84 13.91 -27.75 -20.69
CA SER A 84 12.82 -26.97 -20.15
C SER A 84 11.99 -26.33 -21.26
N TYR A 85 10.67 -26.44 -21.13
CA TYR A 85 9.71 -26.02 -22.16
C TYR A 85 8.70 -25.00 -21.59
N GLY A 86 9.10 -24.31 -20.51
CA GLY A 86 8.23 -23.40 -19.79
C GLY A 86 7.27 -24.11 -18.84
N VAL A 87 6.36 -23.37 -18.28
CA VAL A 87 5.34 -23.86 -17.34
C VAL A 87 4.36 -24.76 -18.09
N THR A 88 4.11 -25.97 -17.59
CA THR A 88 3.32 -27.00 -18.27
C THR A 88 2.19 -27.56 -17.40
N LEU A 89 1.26 -28.27 -18.05
CA LEU A 89 0.20 -28.99 -17.35
C LEU A 89 0.77 -30.11 -16.43
N ALA A 90 1.94 -30.70 -16.80
CA ALA A 90 2.62 -31.68 -15.97
C ALA A 90 3.09 -31.08 -14.63
N ASP A 91 3.53 -29.81 -14.63
CA ASP A 91 3.93 -29.12 -13.39
C ASP A 91 2.75 -28.90 -12.46
N LEU A 92 1.57 -28.59 -13.01
CA LEU A 92 0.33 -28.52 -12.24
C LEU A 92 0.02 -29.86 -11.55
N GLY A 93 0.19 -30.97 -12.27
CA GLY A 93 0.02 -32.31 -11.71
C GLY A 93 1.02 -32.63 -10.60
N ARG A 94 2.31 -32.33 -10.80
CA ARG A 94 3.37 -32.54 -9.80
C ARG A 94 3.12 -31.73 -8.53
N ILE A 95 2.80 -30.45 -8.68
CA ILE A 95 2.53 -29.55 -7.54
C ILE A 95 1.35 -30.07 -6.71
N LYS A 96 0.29 -30.55 -7.37
CA LYS A 96 -0.90 -31.07 -6.68
C LYS A 96 -0.62 -32.39 -5.94
N ALA A 97 0.29 -33.23 -6.46
CA ALA A 97 0.58 -34.54 -5.89
C ALA A 97 1.50 -34.48 -4.68
N ASP A 98 2.38 -33.49 -4.58
CA ASP A 98 3.51 -33.48 -3.63
C ASP A 98 3.25 -32.73 -2.31
N SER A 99 2.05 -32.19 -2.07
CA SER A 99 1.79 -31.43 -0.84
C SER A 99 0.34 -31.48 -0.37
N ASP A 100 0.15 -31.95 0.85
CA ASP A 100 -1.14 -31.92 1.57
C ASP A 100 -1.56 -30.51 1.98
N ASP A 101 -0.65 -29.55 1.91
CA ASP A 101 -0.92 -28.14 2.25
C ASP A 101 -1.53 -27.36 1.09
N ILE A 102 -1.68 -27.98 -0.08
CA ILE A 102 -2.28 -27.36 -1.28
C ILE A 102 -3.77 -27.71 -1.34
N GLU A 103 -4.60 -26.70 -1.24
CA GLU A 103 -6.06 -26.83 -1.31
C GLU A 103 -6.54 -26.99 -2.76
N ALA A 104 -6.06 -26.12 -3.66
CA ALA A 104 -6.45 -26.13 -5.06
C ALA A 104 -5.33 -25.64 -5.98
N VAL A 105 -5.33 -26.12 -7.22
CA VAL A 105 -4.43 -25.66 -8.28
C VAL A 105 -5.23 -25.42 -9.53
N ALA A 106 -4.98 -24.30 -10.22
CA ALA A 106 -5.61 -23.94 -11.47
C ALA A 106 -4.57 -23.49 -12.48
N GLY A 107 -4.76 -23.87 -13.74
CA GLY A 107 -3.92 -23.44 -14.86
C GLY A 107 -4.66 -22.47 -15.76
N LEU A 108 -3.89 -21.57 -16.39
CA LEU A 108 -4.37 -20.67 -17.40
C LEU A 108 -3.38 -20.63 -18.58
N LYS A 109 -3.93 -20.70 -19.81
CA LYS A 109 -3.18 -20.56 -21.06
C LYS A 109 -3.74 -19.39 -21.85
N GLU A 110 -2.91 -18.45 -22.27
CA GLU A 110 -3.28 -17.40 -23.21
C GLU A 110 -3.34 -17.95 -24.63
N ILE A 111 -4.45 -17.72 -25.33
CA ILE A 111 -4.65 -18.18 -26.69
C ILE A 111 -4.46 -16.99 -27.63
N ARG A 112 -3.59 -17.12 -28.63
CA ARG A 112 -3.46 -16.13 -29.71
C ARG A 112 -4.67 -16.25 -30.62
N THR A 113 -5.50 -15.23 -30.66
CA THR A 113 -6.75 -15.28 -31.42
C THR A 113 -6.93 -14.03 -32.28
N ARG A 114 -7.55 -14.23 -33.45
CA ARG A 114 -8.16 -13.17 -34.23
C ARG A 114 -9.68 -13.30 -34.10
N LEU A 115 -10.30 -12.34 -33.41
CA LEU A 115 -11.77 -12.30 -33.34
C LEU A 115 -12.32 -11.68 -34.61
N LEU A 116 -13.10 -12.46 -35.36
CA LEU A 116 -13.81 -11.99 -36.55
C LEU A 116 -15.19 -11.44 -36.09
N GLY A 117 -15.44 -10.16 -36.36
CA GLY A 117 -16.75 -9.53 -36.16
C GLY A 117 -16.85 -8.54 -34.98
N ALA A 118 -15.78 -8.31 -34.25
CA ALA A 118 -15.72 -7.22 -33.29
C ALA A 118 -15.19 -5.94 -33.95
N ASP A 119 -15.82 -4.80 -33.61
CA ASP A 119 -15.33 -3.47 -34.00
C ASP A 119 -13.81 -3.39 -33.75
N SER A 120 -13.06 -2.80 -34.66
CA SER A 120 -11.57 -2.78 -34.66
C SER A 120 -10.89 -2.20 -33.39
N LYS A 121 -11.71 -1.77 -32.42
CA LYS A 121 -11.27 -1.24 -31.10
C LYS A 121 -11.26 -2.29 -29.98
N LEU A 122 -11.72 -3.53 -30.23
CA LEU A 122 -11.76 -4.62 -29.26
C LEU A 122 -10.75 -5.69 -29.64
N THR A 123 -9.74 -5.87 -28.81
CA THR A 123 -8.89 -7.06 -28.81
C THR A 123 -9.04 -7.77 -27.46
N PRO A 124 -10.19 -8.43 -27.18
CA PRO A 124 -10.33 -9.17 -25.95
C PRO A 124 -9.32 -10.32 -25.91
N GLN A 125 -8.72 -10.50 -24.75
CA GLN A 125 -7.77 -11.58 -24.54
C GLN A 125 -8.54 -12.89 -24.34
N VAL A 126 -8.37 -13.88 -25.22
CA VAL A 126 -8.92 -15.22 -25.03
C VAL A 126 -7.95 -16.04 -24.19
N VAL A 127 -8.48 -16.64 -23.13
CA VAL A 127 -7.70 -17.47 -22.22
C VAL A 127 -8.41 -18.80 -21.95
N ALA A 128 -7.66 -19.87 -22.03
CA ALA A 128 -8.13 -21.18 -21.60
C ALA A 128 -7.80 -21.38 -20.11
N SER A 129 -8.77 -21.80 -19.32
CA SER A 129 -8.62 -21.96 -17.88
C SER A 129 -9.17 -23.29 -17.35
N SER A 130 -8.67 -23.69 -16.21
CA SER A 130 -9.24 -24.78 -15.41
C SER A 130 -10.63 -24.39 -14.89
N ASP A 131 -11.47 -25.37 -14.61
CA ASP A 131 -12.84 -25.22 -14.12
C ASP A 131 -12.91 -24.50 -12.75
N ASN A 132 -11.95 -24.71 -11.88
CA ASN A 132 -11.86 -24.13 -10.54
C ASN A 132 -11.18 -22.74 -10.53
N TYR A 133 -10.77 -22.18 -11.68
CA TYR A 133 -10.02 -20.91 -11.76
C TYR A 133 -10.82 -19.72 -11.19
N ALA A 134 -12.13 -19.64 -11.51
CA ALA A 134 -12.97 -18.55 -11.01
C ALA A 134 -13.19 -18.62 -9.49
N GLU A 135 -13.39 -19.83 -8.96
CA GLU A 135 -13.55 -20.07 -7.51
C GLU A 135 -12.29 -19.70 -6.74
N LEU A 136 -11.13 -20.15 -7.21
CA LEU A 136 -9.83 -19.89 -6.60
C LEU A 136 -9.50 -18.38 -6.53
N LEU A 137 -9.93 -17.60 -7.51
CA LEU A 137 -9.70 -16.16 -7.57
C LEU A 137 -10.90 -15.31 -7.10
N ASN A 138 -11.95 -15.94 -6.56
CA ASN A 138 -13.19 -15.27 -6.16
C ASN A 138 -13.81 -14.41 -7.27
N ILE A 139 -13.72 -14.88 -8.52
CA ILE A 139 -14.34 -14.21 -9.65
C ILE A 139 -15.84 -14.52 -9.65
N SER A 140 -16.67 -13.49 -9.44
CA SER A 140 -18.11 -13.63 -9.38
C SER A 140 -18.73 -13.61 -10.79
N ILE A 141 -19.85 -14.36 -10.94
CA ILE A 141 -20.59 -14.49 -12.17
C ILE A 141 -21.86 -13.63 -12.07
N SER A 142 -22.10 -12.80 -13.07
CA SER A 142 -23.31 -11.97 -13.17
C SER A 142 -24.51 -12.77 -13.67
N SER A 143 -24.31 -13.62 -14.67
CA SER A 143 -25.37 -14.42 -15.27
C SER A 143 -24.80 -15.72 -15.82
N GLY A 144 -25.57 -16.81 -15.78
CA GLY A 144 -25.14 -18.13 -16.26
C GLY A 144 -24.24 -18.85 -15.29
N ARG A 145 -23.20 -19.52 -15.80
CA ARG A 145 -22.21 -20.30 -15.02
C ARG A 145 -20.81 -20.14 -15.58
N PHE A 146 -19.82 -20.47 -14.77
CA PHE A 146 -18.43 -20.64 -15.24
C PHE A 146 -18.24 -21.99 -15.95
N ILE A 147 -17.05 -22.23 -16.43
CA ILE A 147 -16.61 -23.52 -17.00
C ILE A 147 -16.79 -24.60 -15.94
N ALA A 148 -17.45 -25.69 -16.29
CA ALA A 148 -17.68 -26.80 -15.38
C ALA A 148 -16.83 -28.03 -15.77
N SER A 149 -16.65 -28.95 -14.82
CA SER A 149 -15.84 -30.15 -15.03
C SER A 149 -16.33 -31.04 -16.19
N PHE A 150 -17.64 -31.03 -16.48
CA PHE A 150 -18.18 -31.75 -17.64
C PHE A 150 -17.83 -31.08 -18.97
N ASP A 151 -17.67 -29.74 -19.03
CA ASP A 151 -17.23 -29.04 -20.27
C ASP A 151 -15.81 -29.44 -20.60
N ARG A 152 -14.94 -29.63 -19.61
CA ARG A 152 -13.59 -30.17 -19.77
C ARG A 152 -13.63 -31.60 -20.27
N ARG A 153 -14.41 -32.47 -19.61
CA ARG A 153 -14.47 -33.91 -19.90
C ARG A 153 -14.96 -34.17 -21.33
N TYR A 154 -15.96 -33.41 -21.80
CA TYR A 154 -16.53 -33.57 -23.12
C TYR A 154 -15.94 -32.61 -24.17
N GLN A 155 -14.94 -31.81 -23.79
CA GLN A 155 -14.29 -30.82 -24.66
C GLN A 155 -15.32 -29.90 -25.34
N ASN A 156 -16.32 -29.46 -24.57
CA ASN A 156 -17.37 -28.59 -25.08
C ASN A 156 -16.80 -27.23 -25.46
N LEU A 157 -17.13 -26.75 -26.68
CA LEU A 157 -16.78 -25.41 -27.15
C LEU A 157 -17.70 -24.37 -26.50
N VAL A 158 -17.39 -24.00 -25.28
CA VAL A 158 -18.12 -23.02 -24.47
C VAL A 158 -17.21 -21.87 -24.03
N CYS A 159 -17.79 -20.69 -23.81
CA CYS A 159 -17.04 -19.56 -23.28
C CYS A 159 -17.81 -18.78 -22.22
N VAL A 160 -17.04 -18.11 -21.37
CA VAL A 160 -17.54 -17.16 -20.37
C VAL A 160 -16.94 -15.79 -20.73
N LEU A 161 -17.80 -14.78 -20.84
CA LEU A 161 -17.40 -13.44 -21.22
C LEU A 161 -17.08 -12.58 -20.00
N GLY A 162 -16.03 -11.78 -20.08
CA GLY A 162 -15.81 -10.67 -19.17
C GLY A 162 -16.89 -9.61 -19.34
N HIS A 163 -17.14 -8.82 -18.29
CA HIS A 163 -18.21 -7.82 -18.27
C HIS A 163 -18.14 -6.84 -19.45
N ASP A 164 -16.96 -6.26 -19.69
CA ASP A 164 -16.79 -5.23 -20.72
C ASP A 164 -16.87 -5.83 -22.14
N VAL A 165 -16.46 -7.10 -22.30
CA VAL A 165 -16.62 -7.84 -23.56
C VAL A 165 -18.09 -8.05 -23.85
N ALA A 166 -18.86 -8.55 -22.89
CA ALA A 166 -20.30 -8.78 -23.06
C ALA A 166 -21.05 -7.47 -23.36
N GLN A 167 -20.72 -6.39 -22.65
CA GLN A 167 -21.32 -5.08 -22.88
C GLN A 167 -21.04 -4.55 -24.30
N ARG A 168 -19.82 -4.71 -24.80
CA ARG A 168 -19.43 -4.23 -26.14
C ARG A 168 -19.98 -5.10 -27.28
N LEU A 169 -20.16 -6.40 -27.07
CA LEU A 169 -20.85 -7.29 -28.01
C LEU A 169 -22.36 -7.00 -28.10
N GLY A 170 -22.95 -6.37 -27.09
CA GLY A 170 -24.35 -5.96 -27.07
C GLY A 170 -25.31 -7.11 -27.27
N ALA A 171 -26.01 -7.13 -28.42
CA ALA A 171 -27.00 -8.15 -28.73
C ALA A 171 -26.39 -9.55 -28.91
N LEU A 172 -25.14 -9.65 -29.38
CA LEU A 172 -24.41 -10.91 -29.61
C LEU A 172 -23.70 -11.44 -28.35
N GLY A 173 -23.71 -10.70 -27.26
CA GLY A 173 -23.05 -11.06 -25.99
C GLY A 173 -24.01 -11.75 -24.99
N LYS A 174 -25.11 -12.32 -25.41
CA LYS A 174 -26.12 -12.96 -24.53
C LYS A 174 -25.79 -14.43 -24.27
N ILE A 175 -26.22 -14.94 -23.13
CA ILE A 175 -26.11 -16.36 -22.80
C ILE A 175 -26.93 -17.19 -23.81
N GLY A 176 -26.29 -18.23 -24.35
CA GLY A 176 -26.87 -19.11 -25.34
C GLY A 176 -26.50 -18.76 -26.79
N ASP A 177 -25.98 -17.55 -27.03
CA ASP A 177 -25.46 -17.15 -28.34
C ASP A 177 -24.12 -17.80 -28.63
N TYR A 178 -23.68 -17.68 -29.88
CA TYR A 178 -22.40 -18.23 -30.36
C TYR A 178 -21.46 -17.12 -30.77
N LEU A 179 -20.23 -17.22 -30.31
CA LEU A 179 -19.11 -16.34 -30.69
C LEU A 179 -18.16 -17.12 -31.59
N ARG A 180 -17.66 -16.50 -32.66
CA ARG A 180 -16.67 -17.13 -33.53
C ARG A 180 -15.25 -16.76 -33.07
N ILE A 181 -14.49 -17.76 -32.64
CA ILE A 181 -13.09 -17.65 -32.21
C ILE A 181 -12.24 -18.50 -33.15
N ASN A 182 -11.30 -17.90 -33.90
CA ASN A 182 -10.42 -18.58 -34.87
C ASN A 182 -11.15 -19.55 -35.81
N GLY A 183 -12.36 -19.20 -36.22
CA GLY A 183 -13.16 -20.03 -37.15
C GLY A 183 -14.15 -20.94 -36.48
N GLU A 184 -13.95 -21.33 -35.21
CA GLU A 184 -14.84 -22.19 -34.41
C GLU A 184 -15.98 -21.44 -33.76
N LEU A 185 -17.15 -22.06 -33.64
CA LEU A 185 -18.32 -21.51 -32.98
C LEU A 185 -18.33 -21.97 -31.52
N VAL A 186 -18.18 -21.02 -30.61
CA VAL A 186 -18.12 -21.24 -29.17
C VAL A 186 -19.37 -20.67 -28.51
N LYS A 187 -20.10 -21.49 -27.73
CA LYS A 187 -21.34 -21.10 -27.07
C LYS A 187 -21.10 -20.30 -25.80
N ILE A 188 -21.75 -19.17 -25.63
CA ILE A 188 -21.69 -18.35 -24.43
C ILE A 188 -22.53 -19.00 -23.32
N VAL A 189 -21.89 -19.37 -22.19
CA VAL A 189 -22.55 -20.05 -21.06
C VAL A 189 -22.58 -19.19 -19.79
N GLY A 190 -21.83 -18.10 -19.76
CA GLY A 190 -21.81 -17.19 -18.61
C GLY A 190 -21.20 -15.83 -18.93
N ILE A 191 -21.51 -14.87 -18.05
CA ILE A 191 -20.98 -13.51 -18.08
C ILE A 191 -20.47 -13.20 -16.69
N LEU A 192 -19.24 -12.71 -16.59
CA LEU A 192 -18.63 -12.31 -15.33
C LEU A 192 -19.26 -11.01 -14.80
N ASN A 193 -19.29 -10.90 -13.49
CA ASN A 193 -19.60 -9.63 -12.85
C ASN A 193 -18.46 -8.63 -13.08
N ARG A 194 -18.78 -7.32 -13.05
CA ARG A 194 -17.75 -6.28 -13.19
C ARG A 194 -16.75 -6.38 -12.04
N GLN A 195 -15.49 -6.56 -12.39
CA GLN A 195 -14.40 -6.52 -11.43
C GLN A 195 -13.84 -5.10 -11.38
N GLU A 196 -13.60 -4.58 -10.18
CA GLU A 196 -12.88 -3.32 -10.02
C GLU A 196 -11.41 -3.53 -10.39
N THR A 197 -11.03 -3.07 -11.57
CA THR A 197 -9.63 -3.12 -12.03
C THR A 197 -8.91 -1.86 -11.59
N THR A 198 -8.14 -1.96 -10.54
CA THR A 198 -7.22 -0.89 -10.15
C THR A 198 -5.99 -0.96 -11.06
N HIS A 199 -5.95 -0.14 -12.11
CA HIS A 199 -4.82 -0.01 -13.02
C HIS A 199 -3.65 0.70 -12.32
N ASN A 200 -3.03 0.05 -11.37
CA ASN A 200 -1.90 0.63 -10.66
C ASN A 200 -0.61 -0.11 -11.04
N HIS A 201 0.21 0.49 -11.90
CA HIS A 201 1.48 -0.03 -12.40
C HIS A 201 2.58 -0.22 -11.33
N ARG A 202 2.24 -0.11 -10.04
CA ARG A 202 3.22 -0.12 -8.93
C ARG A 202 3.48 -1.48 -8.32
N VAL A 203 2.66 -2.48 -8.63
CA VAL A 203 2.90 -3.85 -8.16
C VAL A 203 3.55 -4.64 -9.29
N PRO A 204 4.64 -5.39 -9.03
CA PRO A 204 5.32 -6.22 -10.05
C PRO A 204 4.45 -7.36 -10.58
N VAL A 205 3.23 -7.52 -10.07
CA VAL A 205 2.23 -8.45 -10.56
C VAL A 205 1.20 -7.69 -11.35
N SER A 206 1.18 -7.87 -12.65
CA SER A 206 0.08 -7.41 -13.50
C SER A 206 -1.17 -8.18 -13.10
N ILE A 207 -2.10 -7.50 -12.41
CA ILE A 207 -3.45 -8.02 -12.18
C ILE A 207 -4.13 -8.03 -13.55
N ARG A 208 -4.61 -9.21 -13.98
CA ARG A 208 -5.30 -9.34 -15.25
C ARG A 208 -6.62 -8.60 -15.23
N ASN A 209 -6.95 -7.92 -16.32
CA ASN A 209 -8.26 -7.30 -16.48
C ASN A 209 -9.29 -8.34 -16.92
N TYR A 210 -9.89 -9.04 -15.97
CA TYR A 210 -10.89 -10.08 -16.26
C TYR A 210 -12.14 -9.54 -16.99
N ASN A 211 -12.40 -8.23 -16.93
CA ASN A 211 -13.52 -7.61 -17.64
C ASN A 211 -13.34 -7.66 -19.17
N GLU A 212 -12.08 -7.68 -19.66
CA GLU A 212 -11.76 -7.71 -21.10
C GLU A 212 -11.32 -9.10 -21.58
N MET A 213 -11.58 -10.15 -20.81
CA MET A 213 -11.19 -11.52 -21.14
C MET A 213 -12.38 -12.37 -21.57
N ILE A 214 -12.06 -13.40 -22.37
CA ILE A 214 -12.95 -14.50 -22.75
C ILE A 214 -12.33 -15.79 -22.21
N PHE A 215 -13.03 -16.50 -21.36
CA PHE A 215 -12.58 -17.76 -20.79
C PHE A 215 -13.15 -18.93 -21.56
N VAL A 216 -12.32 -19.90 -21.90
CA VAL A 216 -12.69 -21.17 -22.52
C VAL A 216 -12.09 -22.35 -21.71
N PRO A 217 -12.59 -23.56 -21.84
CA PRO A 217 -12.00 -24.71 -21.17
C PRO A 217 -10.55 -24.96 -21.59
N LEU A 218 -9.69 -25.39 -20.66
CA LEU A 218 -8.28 -25.59 -20.93
C LEU A 218 -8.02 -26.66 -22.01
N GLU A 219 -8.84 -27.68 -22.04
CA GLU A 219 -8.75 -28.78 -23.00
C GLU A 219 -9.12 -28.39 -24.43
N THR A 220 -9.91 -27.32 -24.58
CA THR A 220 -10.30 -26.79 -25.92
C THR A 220 -9.27 -25.79 -26.49
N ALA A 221 -8.24 -25.46 -25.70
CA ALA A 221 -7.22 -24.50 -26.11
C ALA A 221 -6.56 -24.86 -27.44
N ASN A 222 -6.19 -26.13 -27.64
CA ASN A 222 -5.52 -26.60 -28.87
C ASN A 222 -6.40 -26.52 -30.11
N THR A 223 -7.73 -26.67 -29.93
CA THR A 223 -8.71 -26.56 -31.05
C THR A 223 -8.89 -25.10 -31.46
N LEU A 224 -8.77 -24.18 -30.49
CA LEU A 224 -8.99 -22.75 -30.69
C LEU A 224 -7.71 -21.98 -31.04
N GLU A 225 -6.54 -22.59 -30.87
CA GLU A 225 -5.26 -21.94 -31.21
C GLU A 225 -5.05 -21.98 -32.73
N GLU A 226 -4.72 -20.83 -33.33
CA GLU A 226 -4.33 -20.77 -34.74
C GLU A 226 -3.01 -21.56 -34.89
N ILE A 227 -3.06 -22.69 -35.56
CA ILE A 227 -1.89 -23.57 -35.77
C ILE A 227 -0.92 -22.84 -36.69
N GLU A 228 0.00 -22.06 -36.11
CA GLU A 228 1.26 -21.85 -36.83
C GLU A 228 2.00 -23.20 -36.78
N PRO A 229 2.48 -23.73 -37.92
CA PRO A 229 3.25 -24.95 -37.91
C PRO A 229 4.65 -24.70 -37.31
N ALA A 230 4.72 -24.51 -36.05
CA ALA A 230 5.95 -24.59 -35.28
C ALA A 230 6.24 -26.08 -35.10
N ALA A 231 7.03 -26.63 -36.04
CA ALA A 231 7.30 -28.03 -36.25
C ALA A 231 7.89 -28.83 -35.06
N ASP A 232 8.05 -28.24 -33.88
CA ASP A 232 8.82 -28.86 -32.78
C ASP A 232 8.03 -29.27 -31.55
N PHE A 233 6.72 -29.03 -31.50
CA PHE A 233 5.90 -29.39 -30.32
C PHE A 233 5.33 -30.82 -30.35
N ALA A 234 5.57 -31.59 -31.41
CA ALA A 234 4.94 -32.91 -31.65
C ALA A 234 5.36 -34.00 -30.63
N HIS A 235 6.37 -33.76 -29.81
CA HIS A 235 6.92 -34.78 -28.89
C HIS A 235 6.87 -34.39 -27.42
N PHE A 236 6.08 -33.36 -27.05
CA PHE A 236 6.06 -32.88 -25.68
C PHE A 236 4.76 -33.25 -24.98
N ASP A 237 4.90 -33.99 -23.86
CA ASP A 237 3.80 -34.52 -23.03
C ASP A 237 3.13 -33.45 -22.14
N GLY A 238 3.34 -32.16 -22.42
CA GLY A 238 2.82 -31.07 -21.62
C GLY A 238 2.33 -29.90 -22.46
N GLN A 239 1.04 -29.55 -22.35
CA GLN A 239 0.53 -28.28 -22.88
C GLN A 239 1.19 -27.12 -22.15
N PRO A 240 1.79 -26.14 -22.85
CA PRO A 240 2.37 -24.96 -22.21
C PRO A 240 1.26 -24.12 -21.58
N LEU A 241 1.48 -23.69 -20.34
CA LEU A 241 0.61 -22.79 -19.59
C LEU A 241 1.26 -21.41 -19.50
N SER A 242 0.44 -20.38 -19.49
CA SER A 242 0.92 -19.01 -19.24
C SER A 242 1.02 -18.72 -17.73
N GLU A 243 0.18 -19.41 -16.93
CA GLU A 243 0.11 -19.19 -15.50
C GLU A 243 -0.44 -20.41 -14.77
N ILE A 244 0.14 -20.71 -13.61
CA ILE A 244 -0.45 -21.64 -12.62
C ILE A 244 -0.73 -20.83 -11.37
N VAL A 245 -1.94 -20.96 -10.82
CA VAL A 245 -2.34 -20.38 -9.54
C VAL A 245 -2.55 -21.52 -8.55
N ILE A 246 -1.93 -21.41 -7.39
CA ILE A 246 -1.95 -22.41 -6.34
C ILE A 246 -2.54 -21.77 -5.10
N GLN A 247 -3.55 -22.39 -4.53
CA GLN A 247 -4.14 -21.97 -3.26
C GLN A 247 -3.68 -22.92 -2.15
N VAL A 248 -3.15 -22.32 -1.09
CA VAL A 248 -2.67 -23.03 0.10
C VAL A 248 -3.77 -23.02 1.16
N THR A 249 -3.89 -24.10 1.94
CA THR A 249 -4.91 -24.29 2.98
C THR A 249 -4.87 -23.20 4.05
N ASP A 250 -3.68 -22.76 4.46
CA ASP A 250 -3.48 -21.78 5.52
C ASP A 250 -2.43 -20.73 5.13
N THR A 251 -2.70 -19.46 5.48
CA THR A 251 -1.78 -18.33 5.25
C THR A 251 -0.42 -18.54 5.95
N SER A 252 -0.38 -19.23 7.09
CA SER A 252 0.87 -19.51 7.82
C SER A 252 1.79 -20.44 7.05
N LYS A 253 1.25 -21.31 6.20
CA LYS A 253 1.95 -22.34 5.42
C LYS A 253 2.41 -21.86 4.04
N VAL A 254 1.93 -20.71 3.58
CA VAL A 254 2.21 -20.17 2.22
C VAL A 254 3.71 -20.09 1.94
N MET A 255 4.52 -19.60 2.88
CA MET A 255 5.96 -19.47 2.67
C MET A 255 6.68 -20.82 2.59
N ALA A 256 6.25 -21.80 3.38
CA ALA A 256 6.79 -23.16 3.33
C ALA A 256 6.39 -23.84 2.01
N ALA A 257 5.12 -23.74 1.61
CA ALA A 257 4.63 -24.24 0.34
C ALA A 257 5.36 -23.58 -0.86
N ALA A 258 5.56 -22.25 -0.83
CA ALA A 258 6.31 -21.55 -1.86
C ALA A 258 7.75 -22.07 -2.00
N THR A 259 8.43 -22.35 -0.88
CA THR A 259 9.78 -22.89 -0.90
C THR A 259 9.81 -24.31 -1.49
N LEU A 260 8.84 -25.15 -1.13
CA LEU A 260 8.69 -26.49 -1.69
C LEU A 260 8.41 -26.46 -3.20
N ILE A 261 7.41 -25.67 -3.61
CA ILE A 261 7.05 -25.51 -5.02
C ILE A 261 8.23 -24.99 -5.85
N LYS A 262 8.97 -24.01 -5.33
CA LYS A 262 10.18 -23.50 -5.98
C LYS A 262 11.19 -24.64 -6.21
N ARG A 263 11.41 -25.51 -5.23
CA ARG A 263 12.34 -26.62 -5.36
C ARG A 263 11.86 -27.67 -6.38
N ILE A 264 10.54 -27.97 -6.39
CA ILE A 264 9.94 -28.87 -7.38
C ILE A 264 10.17 -28.33 -8.78
N LEU A 265 9.91 -27.04 -9.01
CA LEU A 265 10.08 -26.40 -10.32
C LEU A 265 11.57 -26.30 -10.71
N GLU A 266 12.47 -25.96 -9.79
CA GLU A 266 13.91 -25.89 -10.08
C GLU A 266 14.44 -27.25 -10.56
N VAL A 267 13.98 -28.35 -9.97
CA VAL A 267 14.33 -29.70 -10.41
C VAL A 267 13.66 -30.04 -11.74
N ALA A 268 12.36 -29.74 -11.88
CA ALA A 268 11.59 -30.08 -13.08
C ALA A 268 12.08 -29.33 -14.33
N HIS A 269 12.48 -28.07 -14.16
CA HIS A 269 12.96 -27.19 -15.23
C HIS A 269 14.50 -27.18 -15.36
N HIS A 270 15.23 -28.09 -14.68
CA HIS A 270 16.68 -28.19 -14.74
C HIS A 270 17.40 -26.84 -14.51
N HIS A 271 16.88 -26.03 -13.57
CA HIS A 271 17.36 -24.68 -13.25
C HIS A 271 17.21 -23.63 -14.36
N ALA A 272 16.42 -23.90 -15.41
CA ALA A 272 16.10 -22.89 -16.42
C ALA A 272 15.25 -21.76 -15.81
N LYS A 273 15.55 -20.53 -16.23
CA LYS A 273 14.82 -19.33 -15.76
C LYS A 273 13.67 -18.98 -16.70
N ASP A 274 12.75 -19.89 -16.87
CA ASP A 274 11.60 -19.81 -17.78
C ASP A 274 10.26 -19.53 -17.06
N TYR A 275 10.29 -19.47 -15.74
CA TYR A 275 9.14 -19.11 -14.92
C TYR A 275 9.50 -18.04 -13.89
N GLN A 276 8.49 -17.31 -13.44
CA GLN A 276 8.54 -16.38 -12.32
C GLN A 276 7.52 -16.79 -11.29
N MET A 277 7.96 -16.99 -10.05
CA MET A 277 7.07 -17.23 -8.92
C MET A 277 6.77 -15.91 -8.21
N VAL A 278 5.48 -15.66 -7.95
CA VAL A 278 5.00 -14.50 -7.21
C VAL A 278 4.17 -14.96 -6.03
N VAL A 279 4.59 -14.54 -4.84
CA VAL A 279 3.90 -14.83 -3.57
C VAL A 279 3.37 -13.51 -3.01
N PRO A 280 2.06 -13.21 -3.13
CA PRO A 280 1.49 -11.94 -2.65
C PRO A 280 1.79 -11.67 -1.18
N LEU A 281 1.79 -12.70 -0.33
CA LEU A 281 2.15 -12.58 1.08
C LEU A 281 3.59 -12.10 1.30
N GLU A 282 4.54 -12.50 0.46
CA GLU A 282 5.93 -12.02 0.52
C GLU A 282 6.04 -10.55 0.13
N LEU A 283 5.31 -10.15 -0.93
CA LEU A 283 5.20 -8.74 -1.35
C LEU A 283 4.63 -7.87 -0.25
N LEU A 284 3.59 -8.35 0.46
CA LEU A 284 3.04 -7.68 1.62
C LEU A 284 4.10 -7.47 2.72
N ARG A 285 4.82 -8.52 3.08
CA ARG A 285 5.88 -8.46 4.09
C ARG A 285 7.01 -7.51 3.69
N GLN A 286 7.41 -7.54 2.43
CA GLN A 286 8.43 -6.63 1.89
C GLN A 286 7.94 -5.18 1.93
N SER A 287 6.70 -4.90 1.50
CA SER A 287 6.09 -3.57 1.60
C SER A 287 6.06 -3.07 3.04
N GLN A 288 5.63 -3.92 4.00
CA GLN A 288 5.63 -3.57 5.42
C GLN A 288 7.03 -3.25 5.97
N ARG A 289 8.06 -3.99 5.56
CA ARG A 289 9.45 -3.72 5.96
C ARG A 289 9.93 -2.38 5.41
N THR A 290 9.71 -2.12 4.13
CA THR A 290 10.03 -0.85 3.48
C THR A 290 9.32 0.31 4.19
N GLN A 291 8.04 0.14 4.49
CA GLN A 291 7.27 1.15 5.21
C GLN A 291 7.81 1.44 6.62
N ARG A 292 8.20 0.40 7.38
CA ARG A 292 8.83 0.59 8.69
C ARG A 292 10.14 1.39 8.58
N THR A 293 10.96 1.10 7.58
CA THR A 293 12.21 1.83 7.33
C THR A 293 11.93 3.28 6.98
N LEU A 294 10.98 3.56 6.09
CA LEU A 294 10.58 4.93 5.74
C LEU A 294 10.03 5.68 6.96
N ASN A 295 9.17 5.05 7.75
CA ASN A 295 8.64 5.66 8.96
C ASN A 295 9.75 5.99 9.99
N LEU A 296 10.76 5.13 10.11
CA LEU A 296 11.90 5.39 11.00
C LEU A 296 12.71 6.59 10.50
N VAL A 297 13.02 6.66 9.21
CA VAL A 297 13.77 7.79 8.62
C VAL A 297 13.00 9.10 8.77
N LEU A 298 11.73 9.12 8.36
CA LEU A 298 10.89 10.32 8.45
C LEU A 298 10.64 10.73 9.90
N GLY A 299 10.44 9.75 10.79
CA GLY A 299 10.30 9.98 12.23
C GLY A 299 11.55 10.59 12.85
N THR A 300 12.73 10.17 12.41
CA THR A 300 14.01 10.76 12.85
C THR A 300 14.14 12.21 12.39
N ILE A 301 13.79 12.52 11.15
CA ILE A 301 13.79 13.89 10.62
C ILE A 301 12.82 14.78 11.41
N ALA A 302 11.63 14.28 11.67
CA ALA A 302 10.63 15.00 12.48
C ALA A 302 11.12 15.23 13.93
N ALA A 303 11.76 14.24 14.54
CA ALA A 303 12.34 14.35 15.88
C ALA A 303 13.45 15.43 15.93
N ILE A 304 14.35 15.46 14.93
CA ILE A 304 15.38 16.48 14.80
C ILE A 304 14.72 17.87 14.65
N SER A 305 13.69 18.00 13.83
CA SER A 305 12.96 19.27 13.65
C SER A 305 12.32 19.75 14.95
N LEU A 306 11.70 18.85 15.72
CA LEU A 306 11.14 19.16 17.04
C LEU A 306 12.23 19.53 18.08
N LEU A 307 13.39 18.88 18.04
CA LEU A 307 14.53 19.23 18.89
C LEU A 307 15.05 20.62 18.58
N VAL A 308 15.26 20.96 17.31
CA VAL A 308 15.71 22.29 16.89
C VAL A 308 14.68 23.36 17.28
N GLY A 309 13.38 23.11 17.01
CA GLY A 309 12.30 23.98 17.46
C GLY A 309 12.24 24.15 18.98
N GLY A 310 12.42 23.05 19.72
CA GLY A 310 12.46 23.03 21.18
C GLY A 310 13.63 23.82 21.78
N ILE A 311 14.84 23.69 21.21
CA ILE A 311 16.01 24.49 21.58
C ILE A 311 15.74 25.97 21.31
N GLY A 312 15.08 26.29 20.19
CA GLY A 312 14.65 27.67 19.88
C GLY A 312 13.73 28.22 20.96
N ILE A 313 12.73 27.45 21.42
CA ILE A 313 11.81 27.83 22.49
C ILE A 313 12.56 28.02 23.81
N MET A 314 13.50 27.12 24.16
CA MET A 314 14.34 27.26 25.35
C MET A 314 15.12 28.58 25.33
N ASN A 315 15.72 28.93 24.19
CA ASN A 315 16.48 30.19 24.04
C ASN A 315 15.60 31.44 24.19
N ILE A 316 14.37 31.40 23.62
CA ILE A 316 13.40 32.50 23.78
C ILE A 316 13.02 32.63 25.25
N MET A 317 12.70 31.53 25.92
CA MET A 317 12.29 31.54 27.30
C MET A 317 13.40 32.04 28.23
N LEU A 318 14.69 31.71 27.96
CA LEU A 318 15.84 32.24 28.70
C LEU A 318 15.98 33.74 28.52
N ALA A 319 15.82 34.26 27.29
CA ALA A 319 15.81 35.69 27.02
C ALA A 319 14.66 36.40 27.73
N THR A 320 13.44 35.80 27.67
CA THR A 320 12.26 36.34 28.38
C THR A 320 12.45 36.39 29.89
N VAL A 321 13.09 35.37 30.49
CA VAL A 321 13.44 35.36 31.92
C VAL A 321 14.39 36.49 32.26
N SER A 322 15.41 36.72 31.44
CA SER A 322 16.39 37.79 31.63
C SER A 322 15.73 39.19 31.52
N GLU A 323 14.88 39.42 30.53
CA GLU A 323 14.13 40.67 30.34
C GLU A 323 13.13 40.93 31.46
N ARG A 324 12.54 39.90 32.06
CA ARG A 324 11.52 39.99 33.10
C ARG A 324 12.05 39.75 34.53
N THR A 325 13.36 39.80 34.74
CA THR A 325 14.01 39.49 36.01
C THR A 325 13.43 40.38 37.12
N ARG A 326 13.22 41.69 36.92
CA ARG A 326 12.63 42.62 37.86
C ARG A 326 11.17 42.25 38.20
N GLU A 327 10.38 41.89 37.24
CA GLU A 327 8.98 41.48 37.41
C GLU A 327 8.88 40.22 38.27
N ILE A 328 9.75 39.24 37.99
CA ILE A 328 9.85 38.00 38.75
C ILE A 328 10.26 38.28 40.20
N GLY A 329 11.25 39.19 40.37
CA GLY A 329 11.70 39.63 41.70
C GLY A 329 10.58 40.28 42.51
N ILE A 330 9.79 41.18 41.94
CA ILE A 330 8.61 41.80 42.59
C ILE A 330 7.60 40.73 42.98
N ARG A 331 7.22 39.82 42.09
CA ARG A 331 6.25 38.74 42.43
C ARG A 331 6.74 37.88 43.56
N ARG A 332 8.01 37.53 43.60
CA ARG A 332 8.60 36.75 44.70
C ARG A 332 8.68 37.54 46.01
N ALA A 333 8.96 38.82 45.98
CA ALA A 333 8.97 39.69 47.14
C ALA A 333 7.56 39.82 47.77
N VAL A 334 6.49 39.83 46.93
CA VAL A 334 5.08 39.87 47.37
C VAL A 334 4.53 38.51 47.80
N GLY A 335 5.36 37.43 47.78
CA GLY A 335 5.00 36.13 48.34
C GLY A 335 4.74 35.02 47.33
N ALA A 336 5.03 35.18 46.04
CA ALA A 336 4.94 34.08 45.07
C ALA A 336 5.97 32.99 45.39
N THR A 337 5.54 31.74 45.42
CA THR A 337 6.41 30.57 45.64
C THR A 337 7.25 30.30 44.38
N ARG A 338 8.37 29.60 44.56
CA ARG A 338 9.19 29.13 43.40
C ARG A 338 8.35 28.24 42.47
N ARG A 339 7.43 27.46 42.99
CA ARG A 339 6.56 26.58 42.24
C ARG A 339 5.58 27.39 41.34
N ASP A 340 5.07 28.51 41.85
CA ASP A 340 4.16 29.38 41.06
C ASP A 340 4.88 29.94 39.83
N ILE A 341 6.14 30.38 40.00
CA ILE A 341 6.95 30.87 38.89
C ILE A 341 7.24 29.76 37.88
N VAL A 342 7.63 28.55 38.33
CA VAL A 342 7.86 27.41 37.44
C VAL A 342 6.61 27.07 36.61
N VAL A 343 5.46 26.96 37.29
CA VAL A 343 4.19 26.63 36.59
C VAL A 343 3.79 27.72 35.59
N GLN A 344 4.02 28.98 35.94
CA GLN A 344 3.72 30.08 35.02
C GLN A 344 4.57 30.01 33.74
N PHE A 345 5.90 29.93 33.86
CA PHE A 345 6.80 29.88 32.69
C PHE A 345 6.66 28.60 31.92
N LEU A 346 6.40 27.46 32.58
CA LEU A 346 6.14 26.19 31.90
C LEU A 346 4.83 26.23 31.11
N ALA A 347 3.75 26.83 31.69
CA ALA A 347 2.51 27.04 30.96
C ALA A 347 2.70 27.91 29.72
N GLU A 348 3.56 28.96 29.81
CA GLU A 348 3.89 29.83 28.68
C GLU A 348 4.61 29.04 27.56
N ALA A 349 5.59 28.18 27.91
CA ALA A 349 6.27 27.32 26.95
C ALA A 349 5.32 26.31 26.29
N VAL A 350 4.45 25.67 27.08
CA VAL A 350 3.45 24.69 26.58
C VAL A 350 2.42 25.38 25.68
N MET A 351 2.01 26.59 25.98
CA MET A 351 1.13 27.36 25.09
C MET A 351 1.79 27.68 23.75
N LEU A 352 3.06 28.08 23.75
CA LEU A 352 3.85 28.32 22.54
C LEU A 352 3.89 27.11 21.64
N THR A 353 4.28 25.95 22.21
CA THR A 353 4.33 24.70 21.46
C THR A 353 2.94 24.22 21.06
N GLY A 354 1.93 24.44 21.89
CA GLY A 354 0.55 24.08 21.60
C GLY A 354 -0.01 24.86 20.39
N VAL A 355 0.24 26.17 20.32
CA VAL A 355 -0.13 26.99 19.16
C VAL A 355 0.64 26.51 17.90
N GLY A 356 1.95 26.28 18.02
CA GLY A 356 2.75 25.69 16.96
C GLY A 356 2.22 24.32 16.51
N GLY A 357 1.82 23.48 17.46
CA GLY A 357 1.21 22.18 17.21
C GLY A 357 -0.11 22.26 16.47
N ILE A 358 -1.00 23.19 16.84
CA ILE A 358 -2.29 23.41 16.16
C ILE A 358 -2.07 23.94 14.74
N ILE A 359 -1.19 24.91 14.55
CA ILE A 359 -0.84 25.43 13.20
C ILE A 359 -0.21 24.32 12.36
N GLY A 360 0.70 23.54 12.95
CA GLY A 360 1.32 22.37 12.31
C GLY A 360 0.30 21.29 11.93
N LEU A 361 -0.72 21.06 12.78
CA LEU A 361 -1.83 20.16 12.50
C LEU A 361 -2.65 20.65 11.29
N LEU A 362 -3.07 21.89 11.30
CA LEU A 362 -3.86 22.47 10.20
C LEU A 362 -3.06 22.48 8.89
N GLY A 363 -1.77 22.86 8.94
CA GLY A 363 -0.87 22.80 7.79
C GLY A 363 -0.63 21.36 7.29
N GLY A 364 -0.45 20.40 8.22
CA GLY A 364 -0.28 18.98 7.90
C GLY A 364 -1.53 18.38 7.24
N LEU A 365 -2.72 18.68 7.77
CA LEU A 365 -3.98 18.27 7.15
C LEU A 365 -4.18 18.89 5.76
N GLY A 366 -3.81 20.16 5.60
CA GLY A 366 -3.85 20.86 4.32
C GLY A 366 -2.91 20.23 3.28
N THR A 367 -1.67 19.90 3.67
CA THR A 367 -0.70 19.23 2.78
C THR A 367 -1.16 17.81 2.41
N VAL A 368 -1.70 17.04 3.35
CA VAL A 368 -2.27 15.71 3.08
C VAL A 368 -3.44 15.80 2.09
N GLY A 369 -4.36 16.79 2.27
CA GLY A 369 -5.47 17.03 1.34
C GLY A 369 -4.98 17.39 -0.08
N LEU A 370 -3.98 18.25 -0.20
CA LEU A 370 -3.40 18.64 -1.47
C LEU A 370 -2.73 17.46 -2.18
N PHE A 371 -1.95 16.66 -1.47
CA PHE A 371 -1.32 15.45 -2.01
C PHE A 371 -2.35 14.39 -2.41
N SER A 372 -3.43 14.25 -1.64
CA SER A 372 -4.52 13.31 -1.97
C SER A 372 -5.14 13.64 -3.33
N THR A 373 -5.42 14.93 -3.60
CA THR A 373 -6.00 15.35 -4.88
C THR A 373 -5.03 15.24 -6.04
N MET A 374 -3.74 15.53 -5.84
CA MET A 374 -2.72 15.47 -6.90
C MET A 374 -2.26 14.04 -7.21
N ALA A 375 -2.15 13.18 -6.22
CA ALA A 375 -1.63 11.82 -6.37
C ALA A 375 -2.74 10.77 -6.59
N GLY A 376 -4.01 11.14 -6.47
CA GLY A 376 -5.15 10.21 -6.58
C GLY A 376 -5.19 9.15 -5.47
N TRP A 377 -4.53 9.40 -4.34
CA TRP A 377 -4.48 8.45 -3.23
C TRP A 377 -5.56 8.76 -2.20
N HIS A 378 -6.26 7.73 -1.78
CA HIS A 378 -7.19 7.82 -0.65
C HIS A 378 -6.39 7.83 0.65
N MET A 379 -5.92 9.02 1.07
CA MET A 379 -5.22 9.15 2.34
C MET A 379 -6.23 9.14 3.49
N ALA A 380 -6.07 8.21 4.41
CA ALA A 380 -6.91 8.12 5.59
C ALA A 380 -6.20 8.72 6.79
N ILE A 381 -6.80 9.76 7.34
CA ILE A 381 -6.31 10.37 8.58
C ILE A 381 -6.79 9.48 9.73
N SER A 382 -5.84 8.82 10.40
CA SER A 382 -6.11 8.05 11.60
C SER A 382 -6.25 8.98 12.80
N PHE A 383 -7.07 8.61 13.79
CA PHE A 383 -7.15 9.27 15.09
C PHE A 383 -5.75 9.43 15.72
N TRP A 384 -4.93 8.40 15.67
CA TRP A 384 -3.55 8.45 16.17
C TRP A 384 -2.66 9.42 15.39
N GLY A 385 -2.95 9.65 14.10
CA GLY A 385 -2.26 10.64 13.26
C GLY A 385 -2.49 12.09 13.68
N VAL A 386 -3.52 12.36 14.49
CA VAL A 386 -3.79 13.68 15.07
C VAL A 386 -3.27 13.76 16.50
N VAL A 387 -3.54 12.75 17.31
CA VAL A 387 -3.24 12.76 18.75
C VAL A 387 -1.73 12.71 19.02
N VAL A 388 -0.99 11.83 18.32
CA VAL A 388 0.45 11.64 18.58
C VAL A 388 1.26 12.91 18.29
N PRO A 389 1.11 13.61 17.14
CA PRO A 389 1.85 14.84 16.89
C PRO A 389 1.55 15.97 17.87
N LEU A 390 0.28 16.13 18.29
CA LEU A 390 -0.09 17.11 19.31
C LEU A 390 0.55 16.78 20.65
N LEU A 391 0.50 15.53 21.07
CA LEU A 391 1.12 15.10 22.32
C LEU A 391 2.63 15.32 22.31
N LEU A 392 3.31 15.02 21.20
CA LEU A 392 4.73 15.31 21.02
C LEU A 392 5.04 16.80 21.10
N SER A 393 4.19 17.67 20.53
CA SER A 393 4.32 19.11 20.64
C SER A 393 4.22 19.58 22.11
N PHE A 394 3.24 19.09 22.86
CA PHE A 394 3.12 19.38 24.29
C PHE A 394 4.32 18.90 25.10
N LEU A 395 4.78 17.68 24.87
CA LEU A 395 5.96 17.13 25.54
C LEU A 395 7.22 17.94 25.24
N THR A 396 7.41 18.41 24.02
CA THR A 396 8.49 19.30 23.62
C THR A 396 8.44 20.60 24.43
N GLY A 397 7.26 21.21 24.59
CA GLY A 397 7.08 22.41 25.41
C GLY A 397 7.45 22.21 26.87
N ILE A 398 7.05 21.08 27.45
CA ILE A 398 7.38 20.71 28.82
C ILE A 398 8.90 20.51 28.98
N PHE A 399 9.50 19.71 28.10
CA PHE A 399 10.91 19.33 28.18
C PHE A 399 11.84 20.55 28.06
N PHE A 400 11.67 21.34 27.01
CA PHE A 400 12.50 22.51 26.74
C PHE A 400 12.11 23.74 27.58
N GLY A 401 10.87 23.85 28.07
CA GLY A 401 10.42 24.90 28.96
C GLY A 401 10.84 24.72 30.42
N LEU A 402 11.14 23.47 30.84
CA LEU A 402 11.42 23.17 32.25
C LEU A 402 12.73 23.82 32.76
N TYR A 403 13.77 23.87 31.94
CA TYR A 403 15.05 24.46 32.31
C TYR A 403 14.93 25.98 32.53
N PRO A 404 14.41 26.79 31.59
CA PRO A 404 14.18 28.23 31.79
C PRO A 404 13.25 28.53 32.95
N ALA A 405 12.17 27.75 33.10
CA ALA A 405 11.23 27.92 34.19
C ALA A 405 11.89 27.73 35.58
N LYS A 406 12.75 26.71 35.72
CA LYS A 406 13.54 26.51 36.95
C LYS A 406 14.51 27.67 37.19
N GLN A 407 15.16 28.18 36.15
CA GLN A 407 16.07 29.33 36.27
C GLN A 407 15.33 30.59 36.72
N ALA A 408 14.17 30.89 36.14
CA ALA A 408 13.29 31.97 36.55
C ALA A 408 12.92 31.89 38.06
N SER A 409 12.64 30.67 38.52
CA SER A 409 12.26 30.47 39.93
C SER A 409 13.40 30.69 40.95
N ARG A 410 14.66 30.70 40.47
CA ARG A 410 15.86 30.88 41.32
C ARG A 410 16.31 32.33 41.39
N VAL A 411 15.69 33.26 40.69
CA VAL A 411 16.01 34.70 40.72
C VAL A 411 15.87 35.21 42.16
N ASP A 412 16.92 35.83 42.71
CA ASP A 412 16.89 36.43 44.05
C ASP A 412 16.13 37.76 43.99
N PRO A 413 15.06 37.93 44.80
CA PRO A 413 14.29 39.16 44.85
C PRO A 413 15.10 40.43 45.17
N ILE A 414 16.15 40.28 46.03
CA ILE A 414 16.98 41.39 46.43
C ILE A 414 17.86 41.90 45.25
N VAL A 415 18.49 40.94 44.57
CA VAL A 415 19.34 41.22 43.39
C VAL A 415 18.49 41.75 42.23
N ALA A 416 17.29 41.18 42.02
CA ALA A 416 16.40 41.58 40.91
C ALA A 416 15.86 43.00 41.07
N LEU A 417 15.71 43.51 42.28
CA LEU A 417 15.26 44.90 42.56
C LEU A 417 16.38 45.91 42.58
N ARG A 418 17.66 45.46 42.65
CA ARG A 418 18.84 46.32 42.71
C ARG A 418 19.43 46.63 41.34
N HIS A 419 19.10 45.81 40.33
CA HIS A 419 19.49 46.07 38.92
C HIS A 419 18.60 47.17 38.31
N GLU A 420 19.19 48.34 38.04
CA GLU A 420 18.65 49.35 37.13
C GLU A 420 18.63 48.91 35.68
#